data_09b6c820fe702e476630df26acf921b8
#
_entry.id   09b6c820fe702e476630df26acf921b8
#
_cell.length_a   1.000
_cell.length_b   1.000
_cell.length_c   1.000
_cell.angle_alpha   90.00
_cell.angle_beta   90.00
_cell.angle_gamma   90.00
#
_symmetry.space_group_name_H-M   'P 1'
#
loop_
_entity.id
_entity.type
_entity.pdbx_description
1 polymer ?
#
loop_
_entity_poly.entity_id
_entity_poly.type
_entity_poly.pdbx_seq_one_letter_code
_entity_poly.pdbx_strand_id
1 'polypeptide(L)'
;MIIERIDNIQDYLHQHEHKDMLRFITCGSVDDGKSTLIGRLLHDSKMIFEDQLAAITRDSVKHGTTGEVVDLVLLVDGLQSEREQGITIDVAYRFFATDRRKYIIADTPGHEQYTRNMATGASTADVAVLLIDARYGVQVQTRRHSFICSLLGIRHFVIAINKMDLVGFSEARYNEIKAEYEAFVAQLNVPDVRYVPMSALKGENVVHQSTQMPWYTGTPLLELMDNLPIQRAVPLGKLRLPVQYVNRPNLDFRGFCGTLAAGSVK
;
A
#
# COMPACT_ATOMS: atom_id res chain seq x y z
N MET A 1 -21.82 -14.89 -2.88
CA MET A 1 -20.65 -15.77 -2.78
C MET A 1 -20.56 -16.57 -4.06
N ILE A 2 -19.83 -16.06 -5.05
CA ILE A 2 -19.50 -16.83 -6.27
C ILE A 2 -18.13 -17.39 -5.97
N ILE A 3 -18.10 -18.58 -5.36
CA ILE A 3 -16.96 -19.47 -5.52
C ILE A 3 -17.07 -19.89 -6.97
N GLU A 4 -16.33 -19.21 -7.88
CA GLU A 4 -16.08 -19.79 -9.17
C GLU A 4 -15.51 -21.20 -8.89
N ARG A 5 -16.22 -22.21 -9.34
CA ARG A 5 -15.71 -23.58 -9.33
C ARG A 5 -14.40 -23.53 -10.08
N ILE A 6 -13.31 -23.71 -9.36
CA ILE A 6 -12.00 -23.92 -9.96
C ILE A 6 -12.10 -25.30 -10.58
N ASP A 7 -12.56 -25.39 -11.83
CA ASP A 7 -12.74 -26.65 -12.55
C ASP A 7 -11.40 -27.32 -12.83
N ASN A 8 -10.30 -26.56 -12.77
CA ASN A 8 -8.95 -27.09 -12.89
C ASN A 8 -7.96 -26.32 -12.00
N ILE A 9 -7.49 -26.95 -10.92
CA ILE A 9 -6.52 -26.36 -10.01
C ILE A 9 -5.17 -26.03 -10.70
N GLN A 10 -4.81 -26.76 -11.77
CA GLN A 10 -3.59 -26.49 -12.51
C GLN A 10 -3.68 -25.20 -13.30
N ASP A 11 -4.83 -24.90 -13.93
CA ASP A 11 -5.06 -23.64 -14.64
C ASP A 11 -5.06 -22.46 -13.67
N TYR A 12 -5.66 -22.63 -12.50
CA TYR A 12 -5.62 -21.63 -11.43
C TYR A 12 -4.19 -21.34 -10.97
N LEU A 13 -3.40 -22.37 -10.69
CA LEU A 13 -2.00 -22.22 -10.28
C LEU A 13 -1.17 -21.55 -11.37
N HIS A 14 -1.35 -21.98 -12.63
CA HIS A 14 -0.65 -21.41 -13.78
C HIS A 14 -0.98 -19.93 -14.00
N GLN A 15 -2.24 -19.54 -13.89
CA GLN A 15 -2.65 -18.12 -13.95
C GLN A 15 -2.04 -17.32 -12.79
N HIS A 16 -2.05 -17.89 -11.56
CA HIS A 16 -1.48 -17.22 -10.40
C HIS A 16 0.04 -17.10 -10.44
N GLU A 17 0.77 -18.07 -10.99
CA GLU A 17 2.22 -18.02 -11.13
C GLU A 17 2.69 -16.87 -12.02
N HIS A 18 1.93 -16.56 -13.06
CA HIS A 18 2.30 -15.57 -14.09
C HIS A 18 1.78 -14.16 -13.82
N LYS A 19 0.99 -13.94 -12.75
CA LYS A 19 0.56 -12.59 -12.36
C LYS A 19 1.75 -11.73 -11.99
N ASP A 20 1.78 -10.53 -12.55
CA ASP A 20 2.72 -9.48 -12.15
C ASP A 20 2.64 -9.22 -10.64
N MET A 21 3.75 -8.84 -10.06
CA MET A 21 3.81 -8.45 -8.63
C MET A 21 4.11 -6.96 -8.53
N LEU A 22 3.37 -6.25 -7.70
CA LEU A 22 3.62 -4.86 -7.35
C LEU A 22 3.86 -4.74 -5.84
N ARG A 23 4.95 -4.12 -5.48
CA ARG A 23 5.25 -3.77 -4.09
C ARG A 23 4.98 -2.30 -3.88
N PHE A 24 4.17 -1.97 -2.91
CA PHE A 24 3.96 -0.57 -2.56
C PHE A 24 4.07 -0.32 -1.07
N ILE A 25 4.47 0.87 -0.74
CA ILE A 25 4.56 1.36 0.63
C ILE A 25 3.42 2.35 0.88
N THR A 26 2.83 2.32 2.07
CA THR A 26 1.94 3.39 2.54
C THR A 26 2.72 4.38 3.40
N CYS A 27 2.68 5.64 3.02
CA CYS A 27 3.39 6.74 3.67
C CYS A 27 2.41 7.84 4.08
N GLY A 28 2.81 8.71 4.98
CA GLY A 28 2.02 9.85 5.45
C GLY A 28 2.23 10.09 6.94
N SER A 29 1.60 11.13 7.46
CA SER A 29 1.63 11.45 8.89
C SER A 29 0.85 10.44 9.72
N VAL A 30 0.97 10.54 11.03
CA VAL A 30 0.08 9.83 11.95
C VAL A 30 -1.35 10.29 11.65
N ASP A 31 -2.28 9.38 11.75
CA ASP A 31 -3.72 9.61 11.51
C ASP A 31 -4.12 9.99 10.07
N ASP A 32 -3.24 9.95 9.08
CA ASP A 32 -3.63 10.14 7.66
C ASP A 32 -4.49 8.98 7.11
N GLY A 33 -4.63 7.87 7.86
CA GLY A 33 -5.49 6.73 7.52
C GLY A 33 -4.80 5.61 6.76
N LYS A 34 -3.49 5.42 6.96
CA LYS A 34 -2.70 4.34 6.33
C LYS A 34 -3.27 2.95 6.63
N SER A 35 -3.39 2.60 7.91
CA SER A 35 -3.92 1.30 8.33
C SER A 35 -5.39 1.11 7.91
N THR A 36 -6.19 2.20 7.93
CA THR A 36 -7.56 2.18 7.43
C THR A 36 -7.61 1.84 5.93
N LEU A 37 -6.72 2.43 5.12
CA LEU A 37 -6.62 2.14 3.69
C LEU A 37 -6.22 0.69 3.43
N ILE A 38 -5.21 0.19 4.16
CA ILE A 38 -4.76 -1.19 4.03
C ILE A 38 -5.89 -2.16 4.40
N GLY A 39 -6.54 -1.93 5.54
CA GLY A 39 -7.69 -2.72 5.97
C GLY A 39 -8.82 -2.72 4.94
N ARG A 40 -9.11 -1.56 4.33
CA ARG A 40 -10.09 -1.42 3.25
C ARG A 40 -9.71 -2.21 2.00
N LEU A 41 -8.46 -2.13 1.55
CA LEU A 41 -7.98 -2.89 0.40
C LEU A 41 -8.07 -4.40 0.64
N LEU A 42 -7.68 -4.88 1.83
CA LEU A 42 -7.78 -6.29 2.20
C LEU A 42 -9.24 -6.77 2.28
N HIS A 43 -10.12 -5.95 2.84
CA HIS A 43 -11.55 -6.25 2.95
C HIS A 43 -12.20 -6.33 1.57
N ASP A 44 -12.05 -5.29 0.74
CA ASP A 44 -12.76 -5.16 -0.53
C ASP A 44 -12.18 -6.10 -1.61
N SER A 45 -10.91 -6.53 -1.48
CA SER A 45 -10.33 -7.58 -2.32
C SER A 45 -10.74 -9.00 -1.92
N LYS A 46 -11.65 -9.16 -0.94
CA LYS A 46 -12.16 -10.45 -0.45
C LYS A 46 -11.09 -11.44 0.03
N MET A 47 -9.96 -10.92 0.50
CA MET A 47 -8.85 -11.73 1.04
C MET A 47 -8.99 -12.03 2.53
N ILE A 48 -10.07 -11.58 3.15
CA ILE A 48 -10.37 -11.83 4.55
C ILE A 48 -11.32 -13.01 4.64
N PHE A 49 -10.95 -14.01 5.42
CA PHE A 49 -11.82 -15.15 5.71
C PHE A 49 -13.00 -14.72 6.59
N GLU A 50 -14.16 -15.35 6.40
CA GLU A 50 -15.41 -15.03 7.12
C GLU A 50 -15.24 -15.09 8.65
N ASP A 51 -14.45 -16.03 9.15
CA ASP A 51 -14.15 -16.20 10.59
C ASP A 51 -13.35 -15.01 11.14
N GLN A 52 -12.38 -14.49 10.36
CA GLN A 52 -11.59 -13.31 10.72
C GLN A 52 -12.47 -12.06 10.73
N LEU A 53 -13.33 -11.90 9.71
CA LEU A 53 -14.27 -10.79 9.64
C LEU A 53 -15.26 -10.83 10.82
N ALA A 54 -15.77 -12.01 11.19
CA ALA A 54 -16.64 -12.18 12.33
C ALA A 54 -15.94 -11.89 13.68
N ALA A 55 -14.65 -12.22 13.80
CA ALA A 55 -13.84 -11.89 14.97
C ALA A 55 -13.64 -10.37 15.09
N ILE A 56 -13.24 -9.71 14.00
CA ILE A 56 -13.01 -8.27 13.96
C ILE A 56 -14.30 -7.48 14.22
N THR A 57 -15.43 -7.93 13.68
CA THR A 57 -16.74 -7.31 13.95
C THR A 57 -17.06 -7.33 15.45
N ARG A 58 -16.77 -8.43 16.13
CA ARG A 58 -16.95 -8.54 17.60
C ARG A 58 -15.97 -7.65 18.37
N ASP A 59 -14.72 -7.59 17.93
CA ASP A 59 -13.68 -6.77 18.57
C ASP A 59 -13.90 -5.29 18.30
N SER A 60 -14.42 -4.90 17.13
CA SER A 60 -14.79 -3.51 16.81
C SER A 60 -15.84 -2.95 17.75
N VAL A 61 -16.78 -3.77 18.20
CA VAL A 61 -17.79 -3.35 19.20
C VAL A 61 -17.17 -3.04 20.56
N LYS A 62 -16.05 -3.71 20.90
CA LYS A 62 -15.38 -3.56 22.21
C LYS A 62 -14.26 -2.51 22.20
N HIS A 63 -13.53 -2.41 21.11
CA HIS A 63 -12.28 -1.65 21.00
C HIS A 63 -12.21 -0.74 19.78
N GLY A 64 -13.22 -0.74 18.91
CA GLY A 64 -13.24 0.05 17.68
C GLY A 64 -13.34 1.55 17.94
N THR A 65 -12.65 2.33 17.11
CA THR A 65 -12.63 3.79 17.12
C THR A 65 -13.63 4.42 16.14
N THR A 66 -14.30 3.61 15.31
CA THR A 66 -15.14 4.03 14.18
C THR A 66 -16.66 4.00 14.44
N GLY A 67 -17.08 3.77 15.69
CA GLY A 67 -18.50 3.70 16.07
C GLY A 67 -19.16 2.39 15.59
N GLU A 68 -20.27 2.48 14.83
CA GLU A 68 -21.00 1.30 14.34
C GLU A 68 -20.37 0.60 13.12
N VAL A 69 -19.35 1.23 12.51
CA VAL A 69 -18.65 0.67 11.35
C VAL A 69 -17.54 -0.27 11.83
N VAL A 70 -17.40 -1.42 11.18
CA VAL A 70 -16.32 -2.37 11.46
C VAL A 70 -14.98 -1.66 11.34
N ASP A 71 -14.19 -1.69 12.42
CA ASP A 71 -12.88 -1.06 12.44
C ASP A 71 -11.86 -1.95 11.71
N LEU A 72 -11.63 -1.63 10.45
CA LEU A 72 -10.72 -2.38 9.58
C LEU A 72 -9.25 -2.19 9.98
N VAL A 73 -8.92 -1.25 10.85
CA VAL A 73 -7.57 -1.07 11.41
C VAL A 73 -7.16 -2.30 12.21
N LEU A 74 -8.12 -2.94 12.90
CA LEU A 74 -7.86 -4.17 13.67
C LEU A 74 -7.37 -5.35 12.83
N LEU A 75 -7.55 -5.30 11.50
CA LEU A 75 -6.97 -6.27 10.55
C LEU A 75 -5.45 -6.11 10.41
N VAL A 76 -4.96 -4.91 10.64
CA VAL A 76 -3.61 -4.50 10.28
C VAL A 76 -2.69 -4.50 11.49
N ASP A 77 -3.21 -4.16 12.67
CA ASP A 77 -2.44 -4.07 13.91
C ASP A 77 -1.94 -5.45 14.37
N GLY A 78 -0.64 -5.67 14.18
CA GLY A 78 0.01 -6.96 14.45
C GLY A 78 0.59 -7.09 15.86
N LEU A 79 1.23 -6.03 16.38
CA LEU A 79 1.88 -6.03 17.68
C LEU A 79 0.95 -5.56 18.79
N GLN A 80 1.06 -6.15 19.97
CA GLN A 80 0.28 -5.70 21.13
C GLN A 80 0.58 -4.24 21.46
N SER A 81 1.85 -3.81 21.37
CA SER A 81 2.27 -2.43 21.59
C SER A 81 1.69 -1.45 20.57
N GLU A 82 1.46 -1.86 19.33
CA GLU A 82 0.80 -1.07 18.30
C GLU A 82 -0.67 -0.85 18.63
N ARG A 83 -1.36 -1.92 19.08
CA ARG A 83 -2.76 -1.86 19.52
C ARG A 83 -2.96 -0.97 20.75
N GLU A 84 -2.03 -1.04 21.73
CA GLU A 84 -2.09 -0.24 22.94
C GLU A 84 -1.82 1.24 22.67
N GLN A 85 -0.95 1.56 21.72
CA GLN A 85 -0.56 2.94 21.38
C GLN A 85 -1.35 3.52 20.21
N GLY A 86 -2.05 2.69 19.43
CA GLY A 86 -2.78 3.10 18.23
C GLY A 86 -1.87 3.62 17.09
N ILE A 87 -0.60 3.20 17.06
CA ILE A 87 0.37 3.61 16.05
C ILE A 87 1.14 2.41 15.50
N THR A 88 1.48 2.44 14.21
CA THR A 88 2.41 1.50 13.60
C THR A 88 3.84 1.82 14.07
N ILE A 89 4.57 0.83 14.55
CA ILE A 89 5.94 0.96 15.06
C ILE A 89 6.95 0.35 14.09
N ASP A 90 6.69 -0.87 13.63
CA ASP A 90 7.58 -1.61 12.74
C ASP A 90 6.96 -1.77 11.34
N VAL A 91 7.75 -2.26 10.39
CA VAL A 91 7.26 -2.54 9.04
C VAL A 91 6.51 -3.87 9.04
N ALA A 92 5.24 -3.83 8.70
CA ALA A 92 4.43 -5.03 8.49
C ALA A 92 4.16 -5.23 7.00
N TYR A 93 4.33 -6.48 6.53
CA TYR A 93 4.02 -6.82 5.15
C TYR A 93 2.66 -7.53 5.07
N ARG A 94 1.82 -7.07 4.16
CA ARG A 94 0.52 -7.65 3.86
C ARG A 94 0.45 -8.02 2.38
N PHE A 95 -0.38 -9.00 2.08
CA PHE A 95 -0.47 -9.58 0.75
C PHE A 95 -1.92 -9.64 0.31
N PHE A 96 -2.17 -9.25 -0.92
CA PHE A 96 -3.44 -9.50 -1.58
C PHE A 96 -3.23 -9.66 -3.10
N ALA A 97 -4.25 -10.07 -3.82
CA ALA A 97 -4.19 -10.19 -5.26
C ALA A 97 -5.52 -9.73 -5.89
N THR A 98 -5.41 -9.12 -7.06
CA THR A 98 -6.52 -8.92 -7.99
C THR A 98 -6.45 -9.99 -9.10
N ASP A 99 -7.37 -9.93 -10.03
CA ASP A 99 -7.27 -10.80 -11.21
C ASP A 99 -6.04 -10.51 -12.07
N ARG A 100 -5.51 -9.28 -11.99
CA ARG A 100 -4.37 -8.80 -12.79
C ARG A 100 -3.04 -8.95 -12.09
N ARG A 101 -2.96 -8.63 -10.78
CA ARG A 101 -1.70 -8.49 -10.05
C ARG A 101 -1.72 -9.11 -8.67
N LYS A 102 -0.53 -9.46 -8.19
CA LYS A 102 -0.24 -9.71 -6.78
C LYS A 102 0.33 -8.45 -6.15
N TYR A 103 -0.07 -8.17 -4.93
CA TYR A 103 0.38 -6.99 -4.18
C TYR A 103 1.09 -7.39 -2.91
N ILE A 104 2.19 -6.69 -2.63
CA ILE A 104 2.84 -6.68 -1.33
C ILE A 104 2.75 -5.25 -0.81
N ILE A 105 2.08 -5.08 0.31
CA ILE A 105 1.97 -3.80 1.02
C ILE A 105 3.04 -3.77 2.09
N ALA A 106 3.88 -2.75 2.10
CA ALA A 106 4.70 -2.40 3.26
C ALA A 106 3.94 -1.35 4.08
N ASP A 107 3.31 -1.78 5.17
CA ASP A 107 2.73 -0.86 6.14
C ASP A 107 3.85 -0.24 6.98
N THR A 108 3.87 1.08 7.05
CA THR A 108 4.99 1.78 7.68
C THR A 108 4.52 2.87 8.64
N PRO A 109 5.31 3.10 9.70
CA PRO A 109 4.97 4.10 10.69
C PRO A 109 4.91 5.52 10.11
N GLY A 110 3.97 6.32 10.62
CA GLY A 110 3.85 7.75 10.29
C GLY A 110 4.65 8.66 11.21
N HIS A 111 5.02 8.17 12.40
CA HIS A 111 5.70 8.97 13.41
C HIS A 111 7.19 9.19 13.07
N GLU A 112 7.70 10.40 13.31
CA GLU A 112 9.07 10.78 12.92
C GLU A 112 10.17 9.93 13.58
N GLN A 113 9.96 9.44 14.78
CA GLN A 113 10.90 8.58 15.50
C GLN A 113 11.15 7.25 14.78
N TYR A 114 10.18 6.78 13.98
CA TYR A 114 10.24 5.52 13.26
C TYR A 114 10.55 5.69 11.77
N THR A 115 11.05 6.85 11.35
CA THR A 115 11.42 7.13 9.95
C THR A 115 12.40 6.08 9.38
N ARG A 116 13.26 5.49 10.20
CA ARG A 116 14.17 4.41 9.79
C ARG A 116 13.40 3.17 9.32
N ASN A 117 12.34 2.78 10.03
CA ASN A 117 11.51 1.64 9.66
C ASN A 117 10.74 1.95 8.36
N MET A 118 10.23 3.18 8.22
CA MET A 118 9.63 3.63 6.95
C MET A 118 10.62 3.49 5.77
N ALA A 119 11.87 3.93 5.93
CA ALA A 119 12.88 3.79 4.88
C ALA A 119 13.18 2.32 4.54
N THR A 120 13.14 1.41 5.52
CA THR A 120 13.28 -0.03 5.30
C THR A 120 12.16 -0.56 4.40
N GLY A 121 10.90 -0.21 4.66
CA GLY A 121 9.77 -0.58 3.79
C GLY A 121 9.88 0.01 2.39
N ALA A 122 10.30 1.28 2.30
CA ALA A 122 10.47 1.97 1.02
C ALA A 122 11.56 1.36 0.12
N SER A 123 12.62 0.80 0.71
CA SER A 123 13.78 0.28 -0.04
C SER A 123 13.44 -0.87 -1.02
N THR A 124 12.30 -1.52 -0.84
CA THR A 124 11.85 -2.64 -1.68
C THR A 124 10.60 -2.32 -2.49
N ALA A 125 10.05 -1.12 -2.35
CA ALA A 125 8.80 -0.73 -2.98
C ALA A 125 8.99 -0.23 -4.42
N ASP A 126 8.06 -0.59 -5.29
CA ASP A 126 7.96 -0.10 -6.67
C ASP A 126 7.17 1.22 -6.73
N VAL A 127 6.22 1.40 -5.81
CA VAL A 127 5.28 2.53 -5.74
C VAL A 127 5.19 3.06 -4.32
N ALA A 128 5.14 4.38 -4.16
CA ALA A 128 4.80 5.02 -2.90
C ALA A 128 3.37 5.56 -2.94
N VAL A 129 2.50 5.04 -2.08
CA VAL A 129 1.17 5.59 -1.83
C VAL A 129 1.27 6.54 -0.63
N LEU A 130 1.23 7.83 -0.92
CA LEU A 130 1.37 8.90 0.07
C LEU A 130 -0.01 9.41 0.45
N LEU A 131 -0.41 9.17 1.68
CA LEU A 131 -1.69 9.66 2.20
C LEU A 131 -1.55 11.09 2.70
N ILE A 132 -2.57 11.88 2.43
CA ILE A 132 -2.71 13.27 2.92
C ILE A 132 -4.13 13.42 3.47
N ASP A 133 -4.25 13.77 4.74
CA ASP A 133 -5.55 14.10 5.34
C ASP A 133 -6.05 15.42 4.74
N ALA A 134 -7.20 15.37 4.06
CA ALA A 134 -7.78 16.52 3.39
C ALA A 134 -8.06 17.71 4.31
N ARG A 135 -8.21 17.50 5.62
CA ARG A 135 -8.40 18.58 6.61
C ARG A 135 -7.14 19.41 6.79
N TYR A 136 -5.97 18.77 6.80
CA TYR A 136 -4.70 19.41 7.16
C TYR A 136 -3.82 19.75 5.95
N GLY A 137 -3.97 19.03 4.81
CA GLY A 137 -3.14 19.24 3.63
C GLY A 137 -1.73 18.65 3.78
N VAL A 138 -0.77 19.20 3.02
CA VAL A 138 0.60 18.66 2.92
C VAL A 138 1.42 18.97 4.17
N GLN A 139 1.66 17.95 4.98
CA GLN A 139 2.38 18.07 6.24
C GLN A 139 3.89 17.83 6.09
N VAL A 140 4.65 18.17 7.13
CA VAL A 140 6.11 17.98 7.21
C VAL A 140 6.48 16.51 6.99
N GLN A 141 5.75 15.57 7.58
CA GLN A 141 6.02 14.14 7.41
C GLN A 141 5.72 13.66 5.99
N THR A 142 4.66 14.18 5.35
CA THR A 142 4.38 13.89 3.93
C THR A 142 5.57 14.29 3.05
N ARG A 143 6.11 15.49 3.25
CA ARG A 143 7.30 15.98 2.52
C ARG A 143 8.53 15.14 2.81
N ARG A 144 8.78 14.77 4.06
CA ARG A 144 9.90 13.93 4.50
C ARG A 144 9.85 12.55 3.86
N HIS A 145 8.68 11.89 3.92
CA HIS A 145 8.50 10.57 3.33
C HIS A 145 8.62 10.59 1.82
N SER A 146 8.09 11.61 1.15
CA SER A 146 8.27 11.81 -0.31
C SER A 146 9.74 11.94 -0.68
N PHE A 147 10.50 12.73 0.08
CA PHE A 147 11.94 12.92 -0.15
C PHE A 147 12.70 11.61 0.01
N ILE A 148 12.43 10.84 1.07
CA ILE A 148 13.07 9.53 1.30
C ILE A 148 12.73 8.56 0.18
N CYS A 149 11.47 8.45 -0.23
CA CYS A 149 11.04 7.60 -1.34
C CYS A 149 11.75 7.98 -2.65
N SER A 150 11.89 9.29 -2.93
CA SER A 150 12.61 9.79 -4.10
C SER A 150 14.10 9.42 -4.05
N LEU A 151 14.77 9.58 -2.89
CA LEU A 151 16.16 9.18 -2.70
C LEU A 151 16.39 7.68 -2.88
N LEU A 152 15.44 6.86 -2.48
CA LEU A 152 15.47 5.39 -2.66
C LEU A 152 15.13 4.96 -4.09
N GLY A 153 14.82 5.90 -4.98
CA GLY A 153 14.62 5.64 -6.40
C GLY A 153 13.22 5.17 -6.76
N ILE A 154 12.23 5.33 -5.90
CA ILE A 154 10.83 5.05 -6.24
C ILE A 154 10.37 6.08 -7.28
N ARG A 155 9.90 5.58 -8.43
CA ARG A 155 9.57 6.41 -9.60
C ARG A 155 8.09 6.74 -9.72
N HIS A 156 7.22 6.00 -9.03
CA HIS A 156 5.78 6.13 -9.10
C HIS A 156 5.23 6.55 -7.74
N PHE A 157 4.68 7.76 -7.68
CA PHE A 157 4.00 8.26 -6.50
C PHE A 157 2.50 8.34 -6.76
N VAL A 158 1.72 7.80 -5.84
CA VAL A 158 0.26 7.95 -5.81
C VAL A 158 -0.10 8.75 -4.57
N ILE A 159 -0.60 9.95 -4.79
CA ILE A 159 -1.00 10.88 -3.73
C ILE A 159 -2.47 10.62 -3.44
N ALA A 160 -2.73 9.94 -2.36
CA ALA A 160 -4.05 9.60 -1.87
C ALA A 160 -4.54 10.72 -0.94
N ILE A 161 -5.33 11.67 -1.47
CA ILE A 161 -5.94 12.73 -0.67
C ILE A 161 -7.15 12.12 0.04
N ASN A 162 -6.91 11.70 1.28
CA ASN A 162 -7.81 10.88 2.08
C ASN A 162 -8.72 11.74 2.98
N LYS A 163 -9.76 11.11 3.52
CA LYS A 163 -10.77 11.73 4.39
C LYS A 163 -11.53 12.87 3.71
N MET A 164 -11.76 12.74 2.40
CA MET A 164 -12.56 13.70 1.64
C MET A 164 -13.99 13.86 2.19
N ASP A 165 -14.52 12.83 2.85
CA ASP A 165 -15.81 12.86 3.55
C ASP A 165 -15.86 13.89 4.68
N LEU A 166 -14.72 14.19 5.32
CA LEU A 166 -14.64 15.17 6.42
C LEU A 166 -14.54 16.63 5.90
N VAL A 167 -14.35 16.82 4.60
CA VAL A 167 -14.33 18.14 3.95
C VAL A 167 -15.44 18.27 2.90
N GLY A 168 -16.52 17.47 3.05
CA GLY A 168 -17.68 17.50 2.19
C GLY A 168 -17.41 17.15 0.74
N PHE A 169 -16.39 16.29 0.46
CA PHE A 169 -15.98 15.88 -0.88
C PHE A 169 -15.62 17.05 -1.81
N SER A 170 -15.09 18.12 -1.25
CA SER A 170 -14.84 19.39 -1.92
C SER A 170 -13.77 19.29 -3.01
N GLU A 171 -14.14 19.56 -4.25
CA GLU A 171 -13.21 19.68 -5.39
C GLU A 171 -12.18 20.81 -5.18
N ALA A 172 -12.62 21.94 -4.62
CA ALA A 172 -11.75 23.08 -4.36
C ALA A 172 -10.63 22.70 -3.38
N ARG A 173 -10.97 21.96 -2.31
CA ARG A 173 -9.98 21.48 -1.33
C ARG A 173 -9.01 20.47 -1.93
N TYR A 174 -9.50 19.57 -2.76
CA TYR A 174 -8.66 18.64 -3.51
C TYR A 174 -7.65 19.38 -4.39
N ASN A 175 -8.12 20.35 -5.18
CA ASN A 175 -7.27 21.12 -6.09
C ASN A 175 -6.22 21.96 -5.34
N GLU A 176 -6.57 22.54 -4.19
CA GLU A 176 -5.64 23.26 -3.32
C GLU A 176 -4.49 22.36 -2.86
N ILE A 177 -4.80 21.19 -2.30
CA ILE A 177 -3.79 20.23 -1.81
C ILE A 177 -2.94 19.71 -2.96
N LYS A 178 -3.58 19.41 -4.09
CA LYS A 178 -2.88 18.95 -5.29
C LYS A 178 -1.86 19.99 -5.76
N ALA A 179 -2.25 21.26 -5.89
CA ALA A 179 -1.36 22.34 -6.30
C ALA A 179 -0.19 22.55 -5.32
N GLU A 180 -0.46 22.48 -4.01
CA GLU A 180 0.58 22.56 -2.97
C GLU A 180 1.59 21.42 -3.10
N TYR A 181 1.11 20.19 -3.31
CA TYR A 181 2.00 19.05 -3.45
C TYR A 181 2.77 19.07 -4.78
N GLU A 182 2.14 19.50 -5.87
CA GLU A 182 2.80 19.66 -7.17
C GLU A 182 3.98 20.63 -7.11
N ALA A 183 3.81 21.77 -6.44
CA ALA A 183 4.87 22.75 -6.24
C ALA A 183 6.06 22.16 -5.41
N PHE A 184 5.77 21.28 -4.48
CA PHE A 184 6.80 20.59 -3.69
C PHE A 184 7.48 19.49 -4.49
N VAL A 185 6.72 18.58 -5.13
CA VAL A 185 7.28 17.40 -5.80
C VAL A 185 8.08 17.75 -7.06
N ALA A 186 7.83 18.93 -7.66
CA ALA A 186 8.62 19.46 -8.76
C ALA A 186 10.12 19.62 -8.41
N GLN A 187 10.46 19.69 -7.12
CA GLN A 187 11.84 19.74 -6.63
C GLN A 187 12.46 18.36 -6.47
N LEU A 188 11.66 17.30 -6.60
CA LEU A 188 12.08 15.91 -6.49
C LEU A 188 12.20 15.29 -7.88
N ASN A 189 13.08 14.31 -8.02
CA ASN A 189 13.25 13.60 -9.29
C ASN A 189 12.25 12.42 -9.39
N VAL A 190 10.95 12.71 -9.41
CA VAL A 190 9.87 11.72 -9.50
C VAL A 190 9.13 11.88 -10.84
N PRO A 191 9.28 10.95 -11.78
CA PRO A 191 8.76 11.11 -13.14
C PRO A 191 7.25 10.87 -13.27
N ASP A 192 6.62 10.11 -12.35
CA ASP A 192 5.19 9.78 -12.41
C ASP A 192 4.55 10.04 -11.05
N VAL A 193 3.68 11.06 -11.02
CA VAL A 193 2.91 11.46 -9.83
C VAL A 193 1.43 11.50 -10.18
N ARG A 194 0.63 10.72 -9.46
CA ARG A 194 -0.81 10.59 -9.67
C ARG A 194 -1.57 10.97 -8.42
N TYR A 195 -2.78 11.50 -8.58
CA TYR A 195 -3.60 12.02 -7.49
C TYR A 195 -4.95 11.32 -7.46
N VAL A 196 -5.36 10.84 -6.28
CA VAL A 196 -6.65 10.19 -6.07
C VAL A 196 -7.32 10.80 -4.85
N PRO A 197 -8.46 11.50 -4.99
CA PRO A 197 -9.28 11.91 -3.87
C PRO A 197 -10.06 10.71 -3.37
N MET A 198 -10.05 10.45 -2.05
CA MET A 198 -10.64 9.23 -1.51
C MET A 198 -11.18 9.40 -0.08
N SER A 199 -11.99 8.44 0.33
CA SER A 199 -12.25 8.16 1.74
C SER A 199 -12.00 6.68 2.00
N ALA A 200 -10.88 6.36 2.65
CA ALA A 200 -10.55 4.98 3.01
C ALA A 200 -11.60 4.37 3.95
N LEU A 201 -12.14 5.16 4.87
CA LEU A 201 -13.16 4.71 5.81
C LEU A 201 -14.47 4.33 5.10
N LYS A 202 -14.92 5.13 4.14
CA LYS A 202 -16.16 4.90 3.39
C LYS A 202 -15.98 4.06 2.13
N GLY A 203 -14.72 3.77 1.73
CA GLY A 203 -14.40 3.02 0.51
C GLY A 203 -14.49 3.84 -0.78
N GLU A 204 -14.71 5.16 -0.69
CA GLU A 204 -14.87 6.05 -1.84
C GLU A 204 -13.56 6.19 -2.61
N ASN A 205 -13.56 5.88 -3.90
CA ASN A 205 -12.39 5.86 -4.81
C ASN A 205 -11.22 4.96 -4.34
N VAL A 206 -11.47 3.96 -3.49
CA VAL A 206 -10.46 2.96 -3.13
C VAL A 206 -10.46 1.83 -4.16
N VAL A 207 -11.55 1.06 -4.24
CA VAL A 207 -11.75 -0.03 -5.21
C VAL A 207 -12.77 0.37 -6.28
N HIS A 208 -13.83 1.05 -5.88
CA HIS A 208 -14.93 1.47 -6.74
C HIS A 208 -14.95 2.99 -6.89
N GLN A 209 -15.44 3.44 -8.05
CA GLN A 209 -15.63 4.86 -8.33
C GLN A 209 -16.63 5.47 -7.35
N SER A 210 -16.29 6.63 -6.80
CA SER A 210 -17.16 7.36 -5.88
C SER A 210 -18.30 8.04 -6.62
N THR A 211 -19.51 7.94 -6.08
CA THR A 211 -20.65 8.74 -6.51
C THR A 211 -20.69 10.11 -5.84
N GLN A 212 -19.96 10.29 -4.74
CA GLN A 212 -19.89 11.53 -3.97
C GLN A 212 -18.94 12.58 -4.60
N MET A 213 -18.07 12.12 -5.49
CA MET A 213 -17.08 12.97 -6.17
C MET A 213 -17.24 12.88 -7.71
N PRO A 214 -18.40 13.31 -8.26
CA PRO A 214 -18.65 13.22 -9.71
C PRO A 214 -17.70 14.09 -10.56
N TRP A 215 -17.04 15.06 -9.94
CA TRP A 215 -16.04 15.92 -10.56
C TRP A 215 -14.70 15.18 -10.79
N TYR A 216 -14.45 14.07 -10.09
CA TYR A 216 -13.24 13.28 -10.29
C TYR A 216 -13.45 12.27 -11.42
N THR A 217 -12.79 12.48 -12.53
CA THR A 217 -12.87 11.65 -13.74
C THR A 217 -11.75 10.62 -13.85
N GLY A 218 -10.85 10.59 -12.86
CA GLY A 218 -9.78 9.58 -12.78
C GLY A 218 -10.28 8.22 -12.29
N THR A 219 -9.39 7.24 -12.29
CA THR A 219 -9.70 5.89 -11.82
C THR A 219 -9.53 5.76 -10.31
N PRO A 220 -10.26 4.84 -9.63
CA PRO A 220 -10.03 4.48 -8.24
C PRO A 220 -8.59 3.99 -7.99
N LEU A 221 -8.15 4.04 -6.73
CA LEU A 221 -6.78 3.71 -6.36
C LEU A 221 -6.33 2.32 -6.82
N LEU A 222 -7.15 1.29 -6.60
CA LEU A 222 -6.79 -0.08 -6.95
C LEU A 222 -6.67 -0.27 -8.46
N GLU A 223 -7.61 0.25 -9.22
CA GLU A 223 -7.59 0.19 -10.68
C GLU A 223 -6.41 0.98 -11.25
N LEU A 224 -6.09 2.15 -10.67
CA LEU A 224 -4.90 2.92 -11.02
C LEU A 224 -3.64 2.08 -10.82
N MET A 225 -3.50 1.40 -9.68
CA MET A 225 -2.34 0.54 -9.38
C MET A 225 -2.29 -0.71 -10.28
N ASP A 226 -3.43 -1.30 -10.63
CA ASP A 226 -3.49 -2.44 -11.56
C ASP A 226 -2.98 -2.08 -12.96
N ASN A 227 -3.14 -0.82 -13.36
CA ASN A 227 -2.75 -0.33 -14.68
C ASN A 227 -1.38 0.40 -14.70
N LEU A 228 -0.68 0.54 -13.55
CA LEU A 228 0.65 1.16 -13.51
C LEU A 228 1.67 0.31 -14.29
N PRO A 229 2.40 0.89 -15.26
CA PRO A 229 3.45 0.18 -15.99
C PRO A 229 4.71 0.06 -15.11
N ILE A 230 4.84 -1.01 -14.35
CA ILE A 230 6.05 -1.28 -13.56
C ILE A 230 7.08 -1.94 -14.45
N GLN A 231 8.03 -1.16 -14.94
CA GLN A 231 9.15 -1.67 -15.70
C GLN A 231 10.23 -2.16 -14.72
N ARG A 232 10.23 -3.45 -14.44
CA ARG A 232 11.40 -4.11 -13.85
C ARG A 232 12.36 -4.46 -14.98
N ALA A 233 13.15 -3.50 -15.40
CA ALA A 233 14.27 -3.78 -16.28
C ALA A 233 15.28 -4.64 -15.52
N VAL A 234 15.15 -5.97 -15.62
CA VAL A 234 16.27 -6.85 -15.27
C VAL A 234 17.33 -6.64 -16.35
N PRO A 235 18.49 -6.07 -16.03
CA PRO A 235 19.52 -5.88 -17.05
C PRO A 235 19.86 -7.21 -17.68
N LEU A 236 19.66 -7.32 -18.99
CA LEU A 236 20.09 -8.49 -19.77
C LEU A 236 21.61 -8.55 -19.70
N GLY A 237 22.19 -9.69 -19.35
CA GLY A 237 23.62 -9.84 -19.25
C GLY A 237 24.03 -11.08 -18.44
N LYS A 238 25.28 -11.08 -18.01
CA LYS A 238 25.79 -12.17 -17.16
C LYS A 238 25.08 -12.19 -15.84
N LEU A 239 24.80 -13.39 -15.33
CA LEU A 239 24.18 -13.60 -14.02
C LEU A 239 24.94 -12.85 -12.91
N ARG A 240 24.23 -12.04 -12.13
CA ARG A 240 24.75 -11.38 -10.93
C ARG A 240 23.76 -11.58 -9.79
N LEU A 241 24.18 -12.35 -8.80
CA LEU A 241 23.44 -12.62 -7.57
C LEU A 241 24.29 -12.14 -6.37
N PRO A 242 24.06 -10.94 -5.84
CA PRO A 242 24.65 -10.55 -4.56
C PRO A 242 24.10 -11.48 -3.46
N VAL A 243 25.00 -12.16 -2.76
CA VAL A 243 24.61 -13.03 -1.65
C VAL A 243 24.27 -12.16 -0.44
N GLN A 244 23.00 -12.17 -0.04
CA GLN A 244 22.48 -11.41 1.09
C GLN A 244 22.31 -12.24 2.35
N TYR A 245 22.11 -13.55 2.18
CA TYR A 245 21.91 -14.49 3.29
C TYR A 245 22.42 -15.88 2.92
N VAL A 246 23.03 -16.58 3.89
CA VAL A 246 23.43 -17.97 3.73
C VAL A 246 22.52 -18.84 4.59
N ASN A 247 21.64 -19.59 3.95
CA ASN A 247 20.74 -20.52 4.61
C ASN A 247 21.48 -21.83 4.89
N ARG A 248 21.63 -22.19 6.15
CA ARG A 248 22.26 -23.41 6.61
C ARG A 248 21.45 -24.07 7.73
N PRO A 249 20.31 -24.69 7.41
CA PRO A 249 19.42 -25.30 8.41
C PRO A 249 20.05 -26.53 9.08
N ASN A 250 21.02 -27.20 8.43
CA ASN A 250 21.76 -28.36 8.94
C ASN A 250 23.18 -28.40 8.35
N LEU A 251 23.97 -29.42 8.70
CA LEU A 251 25.37 -29.55 8.27
C LEU A 251 25.50 -29.89 6.79
N ASP A 252 24.52 -30.54 6.20
CA ASP A 252 24.55 -31.08 4.83
C ASP A 252 24.03 -30.12 3.78
N PHE A 253 23.39 -29.02 4.19
CA PHE A 253 22.83 -28.02 3.27
C PHE A 253 23.43 -26.62 3.46
N ARG A 254 23.78 -25.98 2.35
CA ARG A 254 24.17 -24.57 2.29
C ARG A 254 23.56 -23.89 1.06
N GLY A 255 22.55 -23.07 1.27
CA GLY A 255 21.91 -22.27 0.24
C GLY A 255 22.38 -20.82 0.27
N PHE A 256 22.71 -20.25 -0.90
CA PHE A 256 23.03 -18.84 -1.02
C PHE A 256 21.79 -18.09 -1.52
N CYS A 257 21.27 -17.17 -0.70
CA CYS A 257 20.04 -16.42 -0.97
C CYS A 257 20.36 -14.98 -1.33
N GLY A 258 19.64 -14.43 -2.28
CA GLY A 258 19.76 -13.03 -2.70
C GLY A 258 18.78 -12.69 -3.81
N THR A 259 18.75 -11.41 -4.18
CA THR A 259 17.97 -10.92 -5.31
C THR A 259 18.85 -10.84 -6.55
N LEU A 260 18.39 -11.40 -7.67
CA LEU A 260 19.09 -11.27 -8.95
C LEU A 260 19.21 -9.81 -9.36
N ALA A 261 20.43 -9.30 -9.46
CA ALA A 261 20.70 -7.94 -9.93
C ALA A 261 20.85 -7.86 -11.45
N ALA A 262 21.19 -8.96 -12.11
CA ALA A 262 21.27 -9.04 -13.58
C ALA A 262 21.21 -10.52 -14.05
N GLY A 263 20.84 -10.71 -15.31
CA GLY A 263 20.78 -12.02 -15.94
C GLY A 263 19.57 -12.85 -15.49
N SER A 264 19.58 -14.11 -15.86
CA SER A 264 18.55 -15.09 -15.50
C SER A 264 19.18 -16.42 -15.11
N VAL A 265 18.50 -17.17 -14.26
CA VAL A 265 18.83 -18.54 -13.90
C VAL A 265 17.62 -19.43 -14.19
N LYS A 266 17.86 -20.61 -14.72
CA LYS A 266 16.83 -21.63 -14.98
C LYS A 266 16.87 -22.68 -13.90
#